data_dda8c8ab450abbaa3e38d3f71198b21e
#
_entry.id   dda8c8ab450abbaa3e38d3f71198b21e
#
_cell.length_a   1.000
_cell.length_b   1.000
_cell.length_c   1.000
_cell.angle_alpha   90.00
_cell.angle_beta   90.00
_cell.angle_gamma   90.00
#
_symmetry.space_group_name_H-M   'P 1'
#
loop_
_entity.id
_entity.type
_entity.pdbx_description
1 polymer ?
#
loop_
_entity_poly.entity_id
_entity_poly.type
_entity_poly.pdbx_seq_one_letter_code
_entity_poly.pdbx_strand_id
1 'polypeptide(L)'
;VYKRQEEDFTNFKLPSMFINTCFCDFKCCTESNLGIEVCQNAPLAQADTKDIPDTVIYQHFSTNPITKAVVIGGMEPMLQIDEVESLIRLFRASGDKSPFVIYTGYYPDEIQSELERLRKHKFIIVKFGRFIPDKQHRHDDVLGIELSSDNQYAEQIS
;
A
#
# COMPACT_ATOMS: atom_id res chain seq x y z
N VAL A 1 -13.49 0.82 1.90
CA VAL A 1 -13.47 0.55 3.35
C VAL A 1 -12.05 0.51 3.85
N TYR A 2 -11.73 1.30 4.88
CA TYR A 2 -10.37 1.46 5.38
C TYR A 2 -10.34 1.40 6.90
N LYS A 3 -9.20 1.00 7.46
CA LYS A 3 -9.05 0.94 8.92
C LYS A 3 -8.53 2.25 9.52
N ARG A 4 -7.61 2.93 8.83
CA ARG A 4 -6.94 4.10 9.37
C ARG A 4 -6.32 4.93 8.26
N GLN A 5 -6.29 6.25 8.47
CA GLN A 5 -5.49 7.21 7.70
C GLN A 5 -4.55 7.93 8.65
N GLU A 6 -3.30 8.15 8.23
CA GLU A 6 -2.31 8.91 9.01
C GLU A 6 -1.26 9.54 8.10
N GLU A 7 -0.56 10.55 8.59
CA GLU A 7 0.64 11.06 7.94
C GLU A 7 1.78 10.08 8.11
N ASP A 8 2.56 9.87 7.05
CA ASP A 8 3.65 8.93 7.00
C ASP A 8 4.88 9.52 6.33
N PHE A 9 6.02 9.34 6.97
CA PHE A 9 7.32 9.82 6.51
C PHE A 9 8.34 8.68 6.35
N THR A 10 7.91 7.43 6.45
CA THR A 10 8.80 6.27 6.55
C THR A 10 8.66 5.28 5.40
N ASN A 11 7.51 5.23 4.75
CA ASN A 11 7.22 4.23 3.71
C ASN A 11 7.45 4.72 2.28
N PHE A 12 7.74 6.01 2.10
CA PHE A 12 8.10 6.58 0.81
C PHE A 12 8.96 7.82 1.00
N LYS A 13 9.81 8.13 0.02
CA LYS A 13 10.70 9.30 0.02
C LYS A 13 9.98 10.66 0.10
N LEU A 14 8.69 10.71 -0.19
CA LEU A 14 7.87 11.90 -0.04
C LEU A 14 6.95 11.76 1.17
N PRO A 15 6.67 12.86 1.89
CA PRO A 15 5.64 12.86 2.91
C PRO A 15 4.31 12.38 2.34
N SER A 16 3.72 11.37 2.94
CA SER A 16 2.58 10.66 2.37
C SER A 16 1.41 10.61 3.33
N MET A 17 0.20 10.45 2.78
CA MET A 17 -0.93 9.95 3.52
C MET A 17 -0.89 8.42 3.46
N PHE A 18 -0.81 7.76 4.62
CA PHE A 18 -0.88 6.30 4.69
C PHE A 18 -2.32 5.85 4.93
N ILE A 19 -2.79 4.93 4.10
CA ILE A 19 -4.13 4.35 4.19
C ILE A 19 -4.00 2.87 4.48
N ASN A 20 -4.55 2.44 5.61
CA ASN A 20 -4.55 1.04 6.02
C ASN A 20 -5.78 0.33 5.47
N THR A 21 -5.57 -0.71 4.67
CA THR A 21 -6.61 -1.60 4.16
C THR A 21 -7.11 -2.59 5.23
N CYS A 22 -8.21 -3.29 4.95
CA CYS A 22 -8.94 -4.06 5.97
C CYS A 22 -8.64 -5.55 5.98
N PHE A 23 -8.27 -6.11 4.82
CA PHE A 23 -8.22 -7.56 4.63
C PHE A 23 -6.82 -8.04 4.28
N CYS A 24 -6.47 -9.23 4.78
CA CYS A 24 -5.25 -9.94 4.45
C CYS A 24 -5.49 -11.44 4.52
N ASP A 25 -4.89 -12.19 3.60
CA ASP A 25 -4.89 -13.66 3.63
C ASP A 25 -3.71 -14.24 4.45
N PHE A 26 -2.84 -13.39 4.98
CA PHE A 26 -1.68 -13.76 5.79
C PHE A 26 -0.73 -14.77 5.13
N LYS A 27 -0.63 -14.76 3.81
CA LYS A 27 0.28 -15.63 3.08
C LYS A 27 1.72 -15.59 3.59
N CYS A 28 2.23 -14.42 3.96
CA CYS A 28 3.56 -14.28 4.52
C CYS A 28 3.78 -15.13 5.79
N CYS A 29 2.79 -15.19 6.67
CA CYS A 29 2.85 -16.00 7.89
C CYS A 29 2.73 -17.49 7.54
N THR A 30 1.79 -17.85 6.68
CA THR A 30 1.55 -19.24 6.28
C THR A 30 2.77 -19.84 5.59
N GLU A 31 3.38 -19.14 4.63
CA GLU A 31 4.54 -19.61 3.88
C GLU A 31 5.82 -19.68 4.74
N SER A 32 5.94 -18.81 5.73
CA SER A 32 7.03 -18.83 6.70
C SER A 32 6.79 -19.81 7.87
N ASN A 33 5.65 -20.50 7.88
CA ASN A 33 5.22 -21.39 8.95
C ASN A 33 5.23 -20.71 10.34
N LEU A 34 4.79 -19.46 10.37
CA LEU A 34 4.71 -18.63 11.56
C LEU A 34 3.25 -18.29 11.89
N GLY A 35 2.97 -18.02 13.15
CA GLY A 35 1.66 -17.54 13.57
C GLY A 35 1.40 -16.09 13.14
N ILE A 36 0.12 -15.72 13.09
CA ILE A 36 -0.31 -14.36 12.71
C ILE A 36 0.25 -13.31 13.69
N GLU A 37 0.51 -13.69 14.92
CA GLU A 37 1.07 -12.82 15.96
C GLU A 37 2.47 -12.28 15.63
N VAL A 38 3.19 -12.91 14.71
CA VAL A 38 4.49 -12.45 14.21
C VAL A 38 4.36 -11.32 13.19
N CYS A 39 3.18 -11.16 12.59
CA CYS A 39 2.92 -10.09 11.64
C CYS A 39 2.91 -8.72 12.35
N GLN A 40 3.71 -7.79 11.86
CA GLN A 40 3.74 -6.41 12.38
C GLN A 40 2.36 -5.74 12.35
N ASN A 41 1.49 -6.18 11.44
CA ASN A 41 0.13 -5.67 11.28
C ASN A 41 -0.94 -6.51 12.01
N ALA A 42 -0.56 -7.47 12.85
CA ALA A 42 -1.52 -8.27 13.61
C ALA A 42 -2.50 -7.42 14.44
N PRO A 43 -2.06 -6.36 15.15
CA PRO A 43 -2.98 -5.47 15.86
C PRO A 43 -3.95 -4.73 14.92
N LEU A 44 -3.48 -4.37 13.71
CA LEU A 44 -4.31 -3.74 12.71
C LEU A 44 -5.40 -4.68 12.18
N ALA A 45 -5.11 -5.97 12.06
CA ALA A 45 -6.09 -6.98 11.64
C ALA A 45 -7.29 -7.06 12.60
N GLN A 46 -7.06 -6.79 13.89
CA GLN A 46 -8.09 -6.79 14.94
C GLN A 46 -8.78 -5.44 15.11
N ALA A 47 -8.28 -4.38 14.50
CA ALA A 47 -8.85 -3.04 14.61
C ALA A 47 -10.18 -2.93 13.85
N ASP A 48 -11.06 -2.05 14.34
CA ASP A 48 -12.35 -1.80 13.71
C ASP A 48 -12.20 -1.28 12.27
N THR A 49 -13.03 -1.81 11.40
CA THR A 49 -13.16 -1.34 10.02
C THR A 49 -14.05 -0.12 9.96
N LYS A 50 -13.66 0.90 9.20
CA LYS A 50 -14.42 2.11 8.96
C LYS A 50 -14.78 2.23 7.49
N ASP A 51 -16.01 2.59 7.22
CA ASP A 51 -16.44 2.97 5.88
C ASP A 51 -16.20 4.48 5.70
N ILE A 52 -15.10 4.79 5.02
CA ILE A 52 -14.69 6.19 4.77
C ILE A 52 -14.86 6.44 3.27
N PRO A 53 -15.74 7.36 2.85
CA PRO A 53 -15.90 7.70 1.44
C PRO A 53 -14.58 8.22 0.81
N ASP A 54 -14.33 7.85 -0.43
CA ASP A 54 -13.16 8.30 -1.20
C ASP A 54 -13.07 9.84 -1.24
N THR A 55 -14.22 10.52 -1.30
CA THR A 55 -14.29 11.99 -1.28
C THR A 55 -13.74 12.59 0.01
N VAL A 56 -13.98 11.95 1.14
CA VAL A 56 -13.44 12.37 2.45
C VAL A 56 -11.93 12.17 2.50
N ILE A 57 -11.45 11.04 1.98
CA ILE A 57 -10.01 10.76 1.88
C ILE A 57 -9.33 11.80 1.01
N TYR A 58 -9.88 12.05 -0.18
CA TYR A 58 -9.34 13.05 -1.09
C TYR A 58 -9.36 14.46 -0.49
N GLN A 59 -10.42 14.84 0.21
CA GLN A 59 -10.49 16.13 0.89
C GLN A 59 -9.39 16.27 1.95
N HIS A 60 -9.18 15.25 2.78
CA HIS A 60 -8.09 15.26 3.76
C HIS A 60 -6.71 15.40 3.09
N PHE A 61 -6.48 14.68 2.01
CA PHE A 61 -5.24 14.76 1.24
C PHE A 61 -5.05 16.16 0.63
N SER A 62 -6.04 16.65 -0.11
CA SER A 62 -5.94 17.90 -0.88
C SER A 62 -5.83 19.15 -0.01
N THR A 63 -6.33 19.11 1.22
CA THR A 63 -6.24 20.21 2.18
C THR A 63 -4.99 20.14 3.08
N ASN A 64 -4.26 19.01 3.06
CA ASN A 64 -3.03 18.87 3.83
C ASN A 64 -1.84 19.42 3.01
N PRO A 65 -1.16 20.48 3.47
CA PRO A 65 -0.05 21.09 2.73
C PRO A 65 1.23 20.25 2.74
N ILE A 66 1.31 19.25 3.61
CA ILE A 66 2.52 18.45 3.85
C ILE A 66 2.56 17.23 2.91
N THR A 67 1.47 16.49 2.83
CA THR A 67 1.42 15.23 2.07
C THR A 67 1.50 15.47 0.55
N LYS A 68 2.34 14.68 -0.12
CA LYS A 68 2.62 14.77 -1.57
C LYS A 68 2.40 13.45 -2.29
N ALA A 69 2.12 12.38 -1.57
CA ALA A 69 1.87 11.05 -2.08
C ALA A 69 0.86 10.30 -1.22
N VAL A 70 0.30 9.24 -1.76
CA VAL A 70 -0.58 8.31 -1.04
C VAL A 70 0.11 6.95 -0.96
N VAL A 71 0.25 6.41 0.24
CA VAL A 71 0.73 5.04 0.47
C VAL A 71 -0.46 4.20 0.94
N ILE A 72 -0.70 3.09 0.28
CA ILE A 72 -1.77 2.14 0.63
C ILE A 72 -1.13 0.82 1.06
N GLY A 73 -1.44 0.38 2.26
CA GLY A 73 -0.86 -0.83 2.84
C GLY A 73 -1.56 -1.25 4.12
N GLY A 74 -0.77 -1.67 5.09
CA GLY A 74 -1.27 -2.19 6.37
C GLY A 74 -1.69 -3.64 6.25
N MET A 75 -2.88 -3.91 5.72
CA MET A 75 -3.29 -5.24 5.28
C MET A 75 -2.93 -5.45 3.80
N GLU A 76 -3.63 -6.29 3.07
CA GLU A 76 -3.33 -6.59 1.67
C GLU A 76 -4.23 -5.78 0.71
N PRO A 77 -3.70 -4.71 0.08
CA PRO A 77 -4.51 -3.85 -0.79
C PRO A 77 -5.07 -4.56 -2.03
N MET A 78 -4.42 -5.61 -2.52
CA MET A 78 -4.90 -6.32 -3.72
C MET A 78 -6.20 -7.09 -3.47
N LEU A 79 -6.50 -7.42 -2.21
CA LEU A 79 -7.80 -7.98 -1.82
C LEU A 79 -8.94 -6.94 -1.82
N GLN A 80 -8.59 -5.67 -1.96
CA GLN A 80 -9.49 -4.52 -2.04
C GLN A 80 -9.24 -3.68 -3.30
N ILE A 81 -8.88 -4.30 -4.40
CA ILE A 81 -8.47 -3.58 -5.62
C ILE A 81 -9.56 -2.66 -6.16
N ASP A 82 -10.83 -3.00 -5.96
CA ASP A 82 -11.96 -2.17 -6.41
C ASP A 82 -11.97 -0.82 -5.69
N GLU A 83 -11.79 -0.82 -4.38
CA GLU A 83 -11.73 0.39 -3.56
C GLU A 83 -10.44 1.18 -3.83
N VAL A 84 -9.31 0.48 -3.96
CA VAL A 84 -8.03 1.11 -4.29
C VAL A 84 -8.12 1.82 -5.65
N GLU A 85 -8.66 1.16 -6.67
CA GLU A 85 -8.82 1.75 -8.01
C GLU A 85 -9.83 2.89 -8.00
N SER A 86 -10.92 2.78 -7.23
CA SER A 86 -11.92 3.84 -7.08
C SER A 86 -11.28 5.13 -6.55
N LEU A 87 -10.47 5.02 -5.50
CA LEU A 87 -9.76 6.15 -4.92
C LEU A 87 -8.77 6.78 -5.94
N ILE A 88 -7.99 5.98 -6.65
CA ILE A 88 -7.08 6.45 -7.68
C ILE A 88 -7.84 7.23 -8.77
N ARG A 89 -8.97 6.69 -9.23
CA ARG A 89 -9.82 7.35 -10.24
C ARG A 89 -10.30 8.72 -9.78
N LEU A 90 -10.72 8.85 -8.52
CA LEU A 90 -11.15 10.13 -7.98
C LEU A 90 -10.03 11.17 -8.02
N PHE A 91 -8.82 10.81 -7.58
CA PHE A 91 -7.65 11.70 -7.64
C PHE A 91 -7.38 12.13 -9.09
N ARG A 92 -7.35 11.20 -10.02
CA ARG A 92 -7.07 11.50 -11.44
C ARG A 92 -8.18 12.34 -12.11
N ALA A 93 -9.44 12.06 -11.77
CA ALA A 93 -10.59 12.88 -12.24
C ALA A 93 -10.55 14.30 -11.69
N SER A 94 -9.98 14.50 -10.51
CA SER A 94 -9.76 15.82 -9.89
C SER A 94 -8.50 16.54 -10.42
N GLY A 95 -7.79 15.95 -11.38
CA GLY A 95 -6.55 16.51 -11.93
C GLY A 95 -5.31 16.29 -11.05
N ASP A 96 -5.44 15.58 -9.94
CA ASP A 96 -4.35 15.30 -9.03
C ASP A 96 -3.42 14.21 -9.61
N LYS A 97 -2.12 14.52 -9.66
CA LYS A 97 -1.07 13.65 -10.21
C LYS A 97 -0.15 13.06 -9.13
N SER A 98 -0.53 13.18 -7.88
CA SER A 98 0.26 12.65 -6.77
C SER A 98 0.49 11.14 -6.93
N PRO A 99 1.71 10.65 -6.66
CA PRO A 99 1.99 9.23 -6.76
C PRO A 99 1.20 8.42 -5.74
N PHE A 100 0.74 7.25 -6.19
CA PHE A 100 0.21 6.20 -5.34
C PHE A 100 1.24 5.10 -5.20
N VAL A 101 1.55 4.73 -3.97
CA VAL A 101 2.45 3.64 -3.62
C VAL A 101 1.63 2.56 -2.95
N ILE A 102 1.56 1.38 -3.56
CA ILE A 102 0.75 0.26 -3.09
C ILE A 102 1.68 -0.83 -2.57
N TYR A 103 1.55 -1.16 -1.30
CA TYR A 103 2.32 -2.20 -0.62
C TYR A 103 1.59 -3.52 -0.68
N THR A 104 2.08 -4.46 -1.47
CA THR A 104 1.53 -5.82 -1.51
C THR A 104 2.54 -6.86 -1.06
N GLY A 105 2.06 -7.91 -0.42
CA GLY A 105 2.83 -9.11 -0.14
C GLY A 105 2.93 -10.05 -1.34
N TYR A 106 2.13 -9.85 -2.37
CA TYR A 106 2.16 -10.68 -3.57
C TYR A 106 3.35 -10.36 -4.49
N TYR A 107 3.68 -11.33 -5.33
CA TYR A 107 4.59 -11.15 -6.46
C TYR A 107 3.78 -10.88 -7.74
N PRO A 108 4.39 -10.29 -8.79
CA PRO A 108 3.66 -9.87 -9.99
C PRO A 108 2.87 -10.97 -10.70
N ASP A 109 3.38 -12.21 -10.68
CA ASP A 109 2.72 -13.37 -11.28
C ASP A 109 1.45 -13.81 -10.56
N GLU A 110 1.29 -13.42 -9.30
CA GLU A 110 0.12 -13.74 -8.49
C GLU A 110 -1.05 -12.76 -8.69
N ILE A 111 -0.78 -11.56 -9.21
CA ILE A 111 -1.75 -10.44 -9.27
C ILE A 111 -1.74 -9.74 -10.64
N GLN A 112 -1.62 -10.47 -11.71
CA GLN A 112 -1.52 -9.91 -13.07
C GLN A 112 -2.76 -9.07 -13.45
N SER A 113 -3.96 -9.53 -13.11
CA SER A 113 -5.21 -8.81 -13.39
C SER A 113 -5.29 -7.48 -12.66
N GLU A 114 -4.87 -7.44 -11.39
CA GLU A 114 -4.84 -6.23 -10.56
C GLU A 114 -3.81 -5.24 -11.11
N LEU A 115 -2.64 -5.72 -11.51
CA LEU A 115 -1.60 -4.88 -12.13
C LEU A 115 -2.06 -4.30 -13.47
N GLU A 116 -2.76 -5.06 -14.31
CA GLU A 116 -3.32 -4.56 -15.56
C GLU A 116 -4.33 -3.42 -15.32
N ARG A 117 -5.13 -3.53 -14.28
CA ARG A 117 -6.06 -2.47 -13.87
C ARG A 117 -5.30 -1.22 -13.43
N LEU A 118 -4.31 -1.38 -12.55
CA LEU A 118 -3.51 -0.27 -12.01
C LEU A 118 -2.70 0.45 -13.10
N ARG A 119 -2.17 -0.27 -14.09
CA ARG A 119 -1.41 0.31 -15.21
C ARG A 119 -2.22 1.26 -16.09
N LYS A 120 -3.54 1.23 -16.04
CA LYS A 120 -4.41 2.19 -16.73
C LYS A 120 -4.33 3.60 -16.14
N HIS A 121 -3.84 3.72 -14.92
CA HIS A 121 -3.68 4.98 -14.20
C HIS A 121 -2.22 5.41 -14.19
N LYS A 122 -1.95 6.71 -14.17
CA LYS A 122 -0.58 7.26 -14.13
C LYS A 122 -0.05 7.40 -12.70
N PHE A 123 1.27 7.40 -12.57
CA PHE A 123 1.98 7.62 -11.31
C PHE A 123 1.66 6.56 -10.24
N ILE A 124 1.70 5.29 -10.64
CA ILE A 124 1.51 4.16 -9.75
C ILE A 124 2.84 3.45 -9.51
N ILE A 125 3.16 3.27 -8.26
CA ILE A 125 4.30 2.49 -7.78
C ILE A 125 3.74 1.31 -6.99
N VAL A 126 4.28 0.12 -7.20
CA VAL A 126 3.91 -1.07 -6.43
C VAL A 126 5.16 -1.64 -5.76
N LYS A 127 5.08 -1.84 -4.46
CA LYS A 127 6.08 -2.56 -3.67
C LYS A 127 5.62 -4.00 -3.53
N PHE A 128 6.43 -4.92 -4.03
CA PHE A 128 6.16 -6.36 -4.10
C PHE A 128 6.92 -7.13 -3.03
N GLY A 129 6.40 -8.29 -2.73
CA GLY A 129 7.09 -9.35 -2.00
C GLY A 129 6.74 -9.40 -0.52
N ARG A 130 6.60 -10.64 -0.05
CA ARG A 130 6.30 -10.95 1.35
C ARG A 130 7.48 -10.61 2.25
N PHE A 131 7.17 -10.16 3.45
CA PHE A 131 8.18 -10.09 4.49
C PHE A 131 8.66 -11.50 4.86
N ILE A 132 9.98 -11.70 4.86
CA ILE A 132 10.62 -12.94 5.29
C ILE A 132 11.52 -12.58 6.47
N PRO A 133 11.27 -13.16 7.67
CA PRO A 133 12.12 -12.94 8.84
C PRO A 133 13.58 -13.34 8.57
N ASP A 134 14.50 -12.71 9.29
CA ASP A 134 15.94 -12.99 9.27
C ASP A 134 16.65 -12.75 7.93
N LYS A 135 15.95 -12.15 6.95
CA LYS A 135 16.55 -11.64 5.72
C LYS A 135 17.24 -10.31 5.95
N GLN A 136 18.27 -10.03 5.15
CA GLN A 136 18.93 -8.73 5.16
C GLN A 136 18.00 -7.62 4.68
N HIS A 137 18.17 -6.43 5.22
CA HIS A 137 17.49 -5.24 4.71
C HIS A 137 18.07 -4.86 3.34
N ARG A 138 17.25 -4.22 2.53
CA ARG A 138 17.64 -3.73 1.21
C ARG A 138 17.18 -2.31 1.00
N HIS A 139 18.08 -1.45 0.55
CA HIS A 139 17.69 -0.13 0.08
C HIS A 139 16.96 -0.25 -1.26
N ASP A 140 15.83 0.42 -1.39
CA ASP A 140 15.05 0.50 -2.62
C ASP A 140 15.05 1.93 -3.15
N ASP A 141 15.62 2.13 -4.33
CA ASP A 141 15.79 3.46 -4.94
C ASP A 141 14.46 4.07 -5.40
N VAL A 142 13.49 3.27 -5.76
CA VAL A 142 12.16 3.75 -6.19
C VAL A 142 11.42 4.36 -5.02
N LEU A 143 11.44 3.67 -3.88
CA LEU A 143 10.82 4.15 -2.64
C LEU A 143 11.71 5.16 -1.89
N GLY A 144 13.02 5.03 -2.01
CA GLY A 144 14.00 5.83 -1.27
C GLY A 144 14.07 5.46 0.21
N ILE A 145 13.82 4.19 0.54
CA ILE A 145 13.82 3.67 1.92
C ILE A 145 14.48 2.28 2.00
N GLU A 146 14.78 1.86 3.23
CA GLU A 146 15.19 0.49 3.52
C GLU A 146 13.98 -0.44 3.64
N LEU A 147 13.98 -1.53 2.87
CA LEU A 147 13.00 -2.60 2.97
C LEU A 147 13.44 -3.66 3.98
N SER A 148 12.47 -4.26 4.67
CA SER A 148 12.70 -5.18 5.78
C SER A 148 13.26 -6.55 5.37
N SER A 149 13.20 -6.91 4.09
CA SER A 149 13.80 -8.13 3.56
C SER A 149 14.22 -7.95 2.09
N ASP A 150 15.33 -8.57 1.70
CA ASP A 150 16.00 -8.36 0.41
C ASP A 150 15.25 -8.91 -0.81
N ASN A 151 14.25 -9.76 -0.59
CA ASN A 151 13.33 -10.24 -1.63
C ASN A 151 12.25 -9.21 -2.00
N GLN A 152 12.10 -8.15 -1.20
CA GLN A 152 11.14 -7.08 -1.47
C GLN A 152 11.74 -6.04 -2.40
N TYR A 153 10.94 -5.45 -3.26
CA TYR A 153 11.35 -4.41 -4.19
C TYR A 153 10.15 -3.58 -4.65
N ALA A 154 10.39 -2.42 -5.23
CA ALA A 154 9.35 -1.60 -5.80
C ALA A 154 9.59 -1.29 -7.28
N GLU A 155 8.50 -1.13 -8.02
CA GLU A 155 8.50 -0.70 -9.41
C GLU A 155 7.48 0.40 -9.64
N GLN A 156 7.85 1.40 -10.41
CA GLN A 156 6.88 2.31 -11.01
C GLN A 156 6.28 1.63 -12.24
N ILE A 157 5.02 1.23 -12.14
CA ILE A 157 4.35 0.44 -13.19
C ILE A 157 3.62 1.29 -14.22
N SER A 158 3.49 2.60 -13.95
CA SER A 158 2.87 3.55 -14.89
C SER A 158 3.23 5.01 -14.62
#